data_cb048cf8283790681d63c4da88495ad5
#
_entry.id   cb048cf8283790681d63c4da88495ad5
#
_cell.length_a   1.000
_cell.length_b   1.000
_cell.length_c   1.000
_cell.angle_alpha   90.00
_cell.angle_beta   90.00
_cell.angle_gamma   90.00
#
_symmetry.space_group_name_H-M   'P 1'
#
loop_
_entity.id
_entity.type
_entity.pdbx_description
1 polymer ?
#
loop_
_entity_poly.entity_id
_entity_poly.type
_entity_poly.pdbx_seq_one_letter_code
_entity_poly.pdbx_strand_id
1 'polypeptide(L)'
;MMQLIKNLSEPKNLLVVCILYTVIITLLFLVPLHIGTTSTIPIDKLVHFSLNGALVFLWGFYLTKKSGVTHWRNLLFVLLFAIIYGIIIEILQEELTASRIADLWDVVANTLGCFAGLFFLKLFKIKFSS
;
A
#
# COMPACT_ATOMS: atom_id res chain seq x y z
N MET A 1 3.22 -19.11 -18.02
CA MET A 1 3.01 -18.54 -16.66
C MET A 1 4.33 -18.11 -16.01
N MET A 2 5.32 -19.00 -15.89
CA MET A 2 6.61 -18.68 -15.26
C MET A 2 7.39 -17.56 -15.95
N GLN A 3 7.38 -17.50 -17.29
CA GLN A 3 7.99 -16.40 -18.06
C GLN A 3 7.28 -15.06 -17.84
N LEU A 4 5.96 -15.07 -17.71
CA LEU A 4 5.18 -13.86 -17.43
C LEU A 4 5.52 -13.30 -16.03
N ILE A 5 5.61 -14.16 -15.02
CA ILE A 5 5.99 -13.76 -13.66
C ILE A 5 7.42 -13.20 -13.64
N LYS A 6 8.34 -13.83 -14.37
CA LYS A 6 9.72 -13.35 -14.51
C LYS A 6 9.77 -11.97 -15.16
N ASN A 7 9.02 -11.76 -16.24
CA ASN A 7 8.94 -10.48 -16.93
C ASN A 7 8.32 -9.39 -16.06
N LEU A 8 7.24 -9.70 -15.32
CA LEU A 8 6.60 -8.76 -14.40
C LEU A 8 7.51 -8.39 -13.21
N SER A 9 8.41 -9.27 -12.80
CA SER A 9 9.35 -9.01 -11.69
C SER A 9 10.62 -8.26 -12.11
N GLU A 10 10.75 -7.91 -13.38
CA GLU A 10 11.82 -7.01 -13.82
C GLU A 10 11.61 -5.60 -13.26
N PRO A 11 12.69 -4.90 -12.82
CA PRO A 11 12.55 -3.60 -12.15
C PRO A 11 11.76 -2.56 -12.94
N LYS A 12 11.88 -2.54 -14.27
CA LYS A 12 11.14 -1.59 -15.13
C LYS A 12 9.63 -1.84 -15.07
N ASN A 13 9.23 -3.10 -15.17
CA ASN A 13 7.82 -3.50 -15.15
C ASN A 13 7.23 -3.35 -13.75
N LEU A 14 8.02 -3.68 -12.71
CA LEU A 14 7.62 -3.44 -11.32
C LEU A 14 7.38 -1.97 -11.03
N LEU A 15 8.20 -1.07 -11.55
CA LEU A 15 7.99 0.37 -11.39
C LEU A 15 6.64 0.79 -11.97
N VAL A 16 6.31 0.32 -13.17
CA VAL A 16 5.01 0.60 -13.81
C VAL A 16 3.87 0.07 -12.93
N VAL A 17 3.99 -1.16 -12.43
CA VAL A 17 2.99 -1.75 -11.53
C VAL A 17 2.83 -0.92 -10.26
N CYS A 18 3.93 -0.47 -9.63
CA CYS A 18 3.89 0.37 -8.43
C CYS A 18 3.17 1.71 -8.68
N ILE A 19 3.49 2.37 -9.81
CA ILE A 19 2.87 3.65 -10.18
C ILE A 19 1.38 3.45 -10.46
N LEU A 20 1.02 2.47 -11.29
CA LEU A 20 -0.38 2.17 -11.60
C LEU A 20 -1.17 1.82 -10.34
N TYR A 21 -0.61 0.98 -9.48
CA TYR A 21 -1.22 0.63 -8.21
C TYR A 21 -1.48 1.88 -7.34
N THR A 22 -0.47 2.74 -7.19
CA THR A 22 -0.60 3.98 -6.41
C THR A 22 -1.69 4.88 -6.96
N VAL A 23 -1.76 5.07 -8.28
CA VAL A 23 -2.80 5.87 -8.94
C VAL A 23 -4.19 5.25 -8.70
N ILE A 24 -4.33 3.94 -8.91
CA ILE A 24 -5.60 3.24 -8.74
C ILE A 24 -6.12 3.35 -7.30
N ILE A 25 -5.28 3.08 -6.30
CA ILE A 25 -5.73 3.18 -4.91
C ILE A 25 -6.05 4.62 -4.50
N THR A 26 -5.32 5.61 -5.03
CA THR A 26 -5.62 7.02 -4.80
C THR A 26 -7.02 7.35 -5.33
N LEU A 27 -7.34 6.94 -6.55
CA LEU A 27 -8.67 7.14 -7.12
C LEU A 27 -9.75 6.40 -6.32
N LEU A 28 -9.49 5.16 -5.90
CA LEU A 28 -10.43 4.38 -5.09
C LEU A 28 -10.72 5.05 -3.73
N PHE A 29 -9.71 5.63 -3.09
CA PHE A 29 -9.90 6.35 -1.83
C PHE A 29 -10.67 7.65 -2.00
N LEU A 30 -10.47 8.36 -3.11
CA LEU A 30 -11.11 9.65 -3.36
C LEU A 30 -12.54 9.53 -3.93
N VAL A 31 -12.90 8.38 -4.51
CA VAL A 31 -14.27 8.13 -4.95
C VAL A 31 -15.15 7.79 -3.73
N PRO A 32 -16.25 8.53 -3.48
CA PRO A 32 -17.16 8.22 -2.38
C PRO A 32 -17.93 6.92 -2.68
N LEU A 33 -17.37 5.79 -2.31
CA LEU A 33 -18.06 4.50 -2.36
C LEU A 33 -18.98 4.39 -1.15
N HIS A 34 -20.29 4.58 -1.37
CA HIS A 34 -21.30 4.29 -0.36
C HIS A 34 -21.50 2.77 -0.29
N ILE A 35 -20.58 2.11 0.40
CA ILE A 35 -20.80 0.71 0.76
C ILE A 35 -21.74 0.73 1.97
N GLY A 36 -23.02 0.60 1.71
CA GLY A 36 -24.04 0.45 2.74
C GLY A 36 -23.79 -0.84 3.50
N THR A 37 -23.04 -0.74 4.60
CA THR A 37 -22.69 -1.92 5.39
C THR A 37 -23.56 -2.01 6.63
N THR A 38 -24.39 -3.03 6.63
CA THR A 38 -25.00 -3.56 7.86
C THR A 38 -24.08 -4.54 8.59
N SER A 39 -22.80 -4.63 8.16
CA SER A 39 -21.85 -5.59 8.73
C SER A 39 -21.23 -5.05 10.02
N THR A 40 -21.07 -5.94 11.00
CA THR A 40 -20.37 -5.66 12.27
C THR A 40 -18.85 -5.51 12.08
N ILE A 41 -18.32 -5.85 10.90
CA ILE A 41 -16.90 -5.75 10.59
C ILE A 41 -16.65 -4.37 9.95
N PRO A 42 -15.67 -3.60 10.43
CA PRO A 42 -15.31 -2.31 9.84
C PRO A 42 -14.56 -2.51 8.50
N ILE A 43 -15.32 -2.82 7.44
CA ILE A 43 -14.79 -3.09 6.09
C ILE A 43 -13.90 -1.94 5.59
N ASP A 44 -14.28 -0.71 5.88
CA ASP A 44 -13.55 0.49 5.53
C ASP A 44 -12.09 0.43 6.07
N LYS A 45 -11.93 0.16 7.34
CA LYS A 45 -10.62 0.02 8.00
C LYS A 45 -9.79 -1.14 7.45
N LEU A 46 -10.45 -2.24 7.10
CA LEU A 46 -9.80 -3.38 6.46
C LEU A 46 -9.28 -3.03 5.05
N VAL A 47 -10.03 -2.22 4.31
CA VAL A 47 -9.62 -1.70 3.00
C VAL A 47 -8.39 -0.80 3.14
N HIS A 48 -8.42 0.16 4.06
CA HIS A 48 -7.28 1.04 4.35
C HIS A 48 -6.03 0.24 4.74
N PHE A 49 -6.18 -0.72 5.65
CA PHE A 49 -5.10 -1.62 6.08
C PHE A 49 -4.52 -2.40 4.89
N SER A 50 -5.36 -3.05 4.10
CA SER A 50 -4.94 -3.94 3.03
C SER A 50 -4.27 -3.18 1.87
N LEU A 51 -4.86 -2.06 1.44
CA LEU A 51 -4.34 -1.28 0.31
C LEU A 51 -3.00 -0.61 0.65
N ASN A 52 -2.85 -0.07 1.86
CA ASN A 52 -1.58 0.52 2.27
C ASN A 52 -0.51 -0.54 2.58
N GLY A 53 -0.90 -1.69 3.09
CA GLY A 53 0.01 -2.83 3.23
C GLY A 53 0.57 -3.30 1.89
N ALA A 54 -0.28 -3.45 0.88
CA ALA A 54 0.14 -3.80 -0.47
C ALA A 54 1.00 -2.69 -1.12
N LEU A 55 0.73 -1.42 -0.81
CA LEU A 55 1.55 -0.29 -1.28
C LEU A 55 3.00 -0.42 -0.78
N VAL A 56 3.19 -0.63 0.52
CA VAL A 56 4.53 -0.81 1.11
C VAL A 56 5.21 -2.06 0.57
N PHE A 57 4.47 -3.17 0.44
CA PHE A 57 5.01 -4.41 -0.12
C PHE A 57 5.52 -4.21 -1.55
N LEU A 58 4.73 -3.62 -2.43
CA LEU A 58 5.08 -3.42 -3.85
C LEU A 58 6.28 -2.49 -4.01
N TRP A 59 6.27 -1.32 -3.37
CA TRP A 59 7.38 -0.37 -3.46
C TRP A 59 8.66 -0.91 -2.80
N GLY A 60 8.54 -1.58 -1.66
CA GLY A 60 9.67 -2.23 -1.02
C GLY A 60 10.26 -3.36 -1.87
N PHE A 61 9.41 -4.15 -2.51
CA PHE A 61 9.83 -5.20 -3.43
C PHE A 61 10.53 -4.63 -4.67
N TYR A 62 9.99 -3.57 -5.26
CA TYR A 62 10.60 -2.86 -6.37
C TYR A 62 12.01 -2.37 -6.02
N LEU A 63 12.17 -1.66 -4.90
CA LEU A 63 13.48 -1.12 -4.50
C LEU A 63 14.49 -2.24 -4.20
N THR A 64 14.05 -3.34 -3.62
CA THR A 64 14.90 -4.52 -3.39
C THR A 64 15.36 -5.15 -4.72
N LYS A 65 14.45 -5.28 -5.69
CA LYS A 65 14.79 -5.82 -7.01
C LYS A 65 15.72 -4.89 -7.78
N LYS A 66 15.47 -3.58 -7.71
CA LYS A 66 16.28 -2.57 -8.39
C LYS A 66 17.73 -2.52 -7.88
N SER A 67 17.93 -2.61 -6.57
CA SER A 67 19.26 -2.53 -5.96
C SER A 67 19.96 -3.89 -5.80
N GLY A 68 19.25 -5.00 -6.06
CA GLY A 68 19.77 -6.35 -5.85
C GLY A 68 19.94 -6.75 -4.39
N VAL A 69 19.87 -5.79 -3.46
CA VAL A 69 20.04 -5.97 -2.01
C VAL A 69 18.97 -5.18 -1.27
N THR A 70 18.52 -5.71 -0.15
CA THR A 70 17.59 -4.96 0.70
C THR A 70 18.37 -4.04 1.63
N HIS A 71 18.23 -2.76 1.38
CA HIS A 71 18.72 -1.74 2.28
C HIS A 71 17.60 -1.33 3.25
N TRP A 72 17.84 -1.45 4.55
CA TRP A 72 16.84 -1.06 5.57
C TRP A 72 16.44 0.42 5.46
N ARG A 73 17.36 1.29 5.00
CA ARG A 73 17.08 2.71 4.74
C ARG A 73 16.00 2.88 3.67
N ASN A 74 16.06 2.12 2.58
CA ASN A 74 15.06 2.15 1.53
C ASN A 74 13.69 1.69 2.04
N LEU A 75 13.67 0.66 2.87
CA LEU A 75 12.43 0.17 3.48
C LEU A 75 11.84 1.20 4.46
N LEU A 76 12.70 1.88 5.22
CA LEU A 76 12.26 2.96 6.11
C LEU A 76 11.67 4.13 5.31
N PHE A 77 12.29 4.52 4.20
CA PHE A 77 11.74 5.54 3.30
C PHE A 77 10.36 5.16 2.78
N VAL A 78 10.21 3.93 2.27
CA VAL A 78 8.90 3.44 1.78
C VAL A 78 7.87 3.48 2.89
N LEU A 79 8.21 3.03 4.09
CA LEU A 79 7.32 3.03 5.25
C LEU A 79 6.85 4.45 5.59
N LEU A 80 7.79 5.39 5.73
CA LEU A 80 7.49 6.79 6.05
C LEU A 80 6.65 7.45 4.95
N PHE A 81 6.99 7.24 3.68
CA PHE A 81 6.20 7.75 2.56
C PHE A 81 4.78 7.21 2.56
N ALA A 82 4.60 5.91 2.82
CA ALA A 82 3.28 5.31 2.84
C ALA A 82 2.43 5.79 4.03
N ILE A 83 3.03 6.03 5.19
CA ILE A 83 2.34 6.61 6.35
C ILE A 83 1.90 8.04 6.03
N ILE A 84 2.80 8.87 5.50
CA ILE A 84 2.47 10.25 5.08
C ILE A 84 1.39 10.24 4.00
N TYR A 85 1.51 9.37 3.02
CA TYR A 85 0.50 9.17 1.98
C TYR A 85 -0.88 8.86 2.57
N GLY A 86 -0.96 7.92 3.53
CA GLY A 86 -2.21 7.59 4.21
C GLY A 86 -2.83 8.78 4.94
N ILE A 87 -2.02 9.61 5.61
CA ILE A 87 -2.49 10.84 6.27
C ILE A 87 -3.01 11.85 5.24
N ILE A 88 -2.29 12.04 4.13
CA ILE A 88 -2.71 12.96 3.06
C ILE A 88 -4.03 12.51 2.44
N ILE A 89 -4.18 11.21 2.17
CA ILE A 89 -5.43 10.64 1.63
C ILE A 89 -6.60 10.93 2.57
N GLU A 90 -6.42 10.76 3.87
CA GLU A 90 -7.47 11.02 4.85
C GLU A 90 -7.91 12.50 4.85
N ILE A 91 -6.95 13.43 4.80
CA ILE A 91 -7.23 14.85 4.68
C ILE A 91 -7.97 15.18 3.36
N LEU A 92 -7.53 14.59 2.25
CA LEU A 92 -8.19 14.78 0.95
C LEU A 92 -9.60 14.20 0.90
N GLN A 93 -9.85 13.09 1.58
CA GLN A 93 -11.19 12.51 1.69
C GLN A 93 -12.14 13.45 2.43
N GLU A 94 -11.69 14.10 3.49
CA GLU A 94 -12.49 15.10 4.20
C GLU A 94 -12.75 16.34 3.35
N GLU A 95 -11.74 16.87 2.69
CA GLU A 95 -11.85 18.10 1.90
C GLU A 95 -12.64 17.94 0.60
N LEU A 96 -12.51 16.78 -0.07
CA LEU A 96 -13.08 16.56 -1.40
C LEU A 96 -14.44 15.86 -1.37
N THR A 97 -14.83 15.28 -0.25
CA THR A 97 -16.11 14.55 -0.13
C THR A 97 -16.96 15.17 0.97
N ALA A 98 -18.08 15.78 0.59
CA ALA A 98 -19.01 16.43 1.52
C ALA A 98 -19.64 15.51 2.59
N SER A 99 -19.43 14.20 2.48
CA SER A 99 -20.04 13.18 3.35
C SER A 99 -19.05 12.45 4.26
N ARG A 100 -17.74 12.74 4.18
CA ARG A 100 -16.72 12.08 5.02
C ARG A 100 -16.07 13.09 5.97
N ILE A 101 -15.92 12.66 7.19
CA ILE A 101 -15.11 13.31 8.23
C ILE A 101 -13.84 12.49 8.38
N ALA A 102 -12.68 13.15 8.49
CA ALA A 102 -11.42 12.45 8.72
C ALA A 102 -11.52 11.56 9.97
N ASP A 103 -11.21 10.27 9.80
CA ASP A 103 -11.26 9.29 10.87
C ASP A 103 -9.83 8.91 11.30
N LEU A 104 -9.47 9.24 12.53
CA LEU A 104 -8.17 8.87 13.10
C LEU A 104 -7.94 7.35 13.06
N TRP A 105 -8.99 6.55 13.16
CA TRP A 105 -8.88 5.09 13.08
C TRP A 105 -8.51 4.59 11.68
N ASP A 106 -8.83 5.35 10.63
CA ASP A 106 -8.39 5.04 9.28
C ASP A 106 -6.90 5.31 9.11
N VAL A 107 -6.38 6.36 9.75
CA VAL A 107 -4.92 6.61 9.85
C VAL A 107 -4.22 5.48 10.60
N VAL A 108 -4.80 5.00 11.70
CA VAL A 108 -4.27 3.86 12.45
C VAL A 108 -4.28 2.59 11.58
N ALA A 109 -5.37 2.32 10.89
CA ALA A 109 -5.48 1.18 9.98
C ALA A 109 -4.45 1.24 8.84
N ASN A 110 -4.29 2.42 8.21
CA ASN A 110 -3.25 2.67 7.21
C ASN A 110 -1.85 2.35 7.75
N THR A 111 -1.52 2.87 8.92
CA THR A 111 -0.21 2.69 9.55
C THR A 111 0.06 1.24 9.88
N LEU A 112 -0.90 0.54 10.49
CA LEU A 112 -0.78 -0.89 10.77
C LEU A 112 -0.64 -1.72 9.49
N GLY A 113 -1.37 -1.34 8.44
CA GLY A 113 -1.24 -1.95 7.11
C GLY A 113 0.16 -1.78 6.54
N CYS A 114 0.76 -0.59 6.67
CA CYS A 114 2.12 -0.33 6.23
C CYS A 114 3.14 -1.24 6.93
N PHE A 115 3.03 -1.42 8.25
CA PHE A 115 3.89 -2.34 9.01
C PHE A 115 3.66 -3.80 8.61
N ALA A 116 2.42 -4.21 8.40
CA ALA A 116 2.10 -5.54 7.89
C ALA A 116 2.72 -5.79 6.51
N GLY A 117 2.62 -4.84 5.60
CA GLY A 117 3.24 -4.92 4.27
C GLY A 117 4.77 -5.09 4.34
N LEU A 118 5.42 -4.35 5.23
CA LEU A 118 6.86 -4.49 5.47
C LEU A 118 7.21 -5.86 6.05
N PHE A 119 6.42 -6.37 6.97
CA PHE A 119 6.61 -7.68 7.56
C PHE A 119 6.47 -8.79 6.50
N PHE A 120 5.42 -8.75 5.69
CA PHE A 120 5.24 -9.70 4.59
C PHE A 120 6.36 -9.63 3.56
N LEU A 121 6.87 -8.45 3.24
CA LEU A 121 8.02 -8.29 2.36
C LEU A 121 9.26 -9.00 2.90
N LYS A 122 9.53 -8.87 4.20
CA LYS A 122 10.64 -9.58 4.86
C LYS A 122 10.48 -11.10 4.80
N LEU A 123 9.27 -11.59 5.07
CA LEU A 123 8.96 -13.02 4.97
C LEU A 123 9.12 -13.55 3.55
N PHE A 124 8.59 -12.82 2.57
CA PHE A 124 8.68 -13.18 1.16
C PHE A 124 10.13 -13.25 0.69
N LYS A 125 10.96 -12.32 1.13
CA LYS A 125 12.39 -12.29 0.79
C LYS A 125 13.15 -13.47 1.37
N ILE A 126 12.90 -13.84 2.62
CA ILE A 126 13.52 -15.00 3.26
C ILE A 126 13.21 -16.28 2.45
N LYS A 127 12.00 -16.40 1.94
CA LYS A 127 11.56 -17.57 1.18
C LYS A 127 12.21 -17.68 -0.21
N PHE A 128 12.62 -16.57 -0.81
CA PHE A 128 13.22 -16.53 -2.15
C PHE A 128 14.74 -16.32 -2.16
N SER A 129 15.35 -16.10 -1.01
CA SER A 129 16.79 -15.87 -0.88
C SER A 129 17.58 -17.12 -0.46
N SER A 130 16.92 -18.26 -0.38
CA SER A 130 17.56 -19.58 -0.13
C SER A 130 17.93 -20.27 -1.42
#